data_35545bf1bd65130151e0d02dca17014c
#
_entry.id   35545bf1bd65130151e0d02dca17014c
#
_cell.length_a   1.000
_cell.length_b   1.000
_cell.length_c   1.000
_cell.angle_alpha   90.00
_cell.angle_beta   90.00
_cell.angle_gamma   90.00
#
_symmetry.space_group_name_H-M   'P 1'
#
loop_
_entity.id
_entity.type
_entity.pdbx_description
1 polymer ?
#
loop_
_entity_poly.entity_id
_entity_poly.type
_entity_poly.pdbx_seq_one_letter_code
_entity_poly.pdbx_strand_id
1 'polypeptide(L)'
;MARANKLLDQILRGGADANIPFSGMVQLLKRLGFQERVKGSHHIFFLDGVAEILNLQPQSGKCKPYQVKQVRNVIINYRLAGKADAPDTKS
;
A
#
# COMPACT_ATOMS: atom_id res chain seq x y z
N MET A 1 -5.23 -15.66 8.69
CA MET A 1 -4.76 -14.27 8.81
C MET A 1 -3.97 -13.88 7.58
N ALA A 2 -4.41 -12.91 6.89
CA ALA A 2 -3.74 -12.49 5.67
C ALA A 2 -2.47 -11.72 5.98
N ARG A 3 -1.43 -11.94 5.19
CA ARG A 3 -0.19 -11.20 5.34
C ARG A 3 -0.40 -9.70 5.16
N ALA A 4 -1.37 -9.33 4.33
CA ALA A 4 -1.67 -7.92 4.08
C ALA A 4 -2.09 -7.23 5.36
N ASN A 5 -2.82 -7.91 6.24
CA ASN A 5 -3.25 -7.31 7.50
C ASN A 5 -2.08 -7.01 8.41
N LYS A 6 -1.11 -7.90 8.43
CA LYS A 6 0.08 -7.72 9.27
C LYS A 6 0.92 -6.56 8.78
N LEU A 7 1.13 -6.46 7.48
CA LEU A 7 1.87 -5.35 6.90
C LEU A 7 1.11 -4.05 7.07
N LEU A 8 -0.20 -4.08 6.87
CA LEU A 8 -1.03 -2.90 7.07
C LEU A 8 -0.90 -2.37 8.50
N ASP A 9 -0.96 -3.26 9.49
CA ASP A 9 -0.76 -2.88 10.88
C ASP A 9 0.58 -2.20 11.07
N GLN A 10 1.61 -2.76 10.50
CA GLN A 10 2.95 -2.21 10.63
C GLN A 10 3.03 -0.81 10.03
N ILE A 11 2.43 -0.62 8.87
CA ILE A 11 2.41 0.69 8.22
C ILE A 11 1.63 1.70 9.06
N LEU A 12 0.47 1.29 9.56
CA LEU A 12 -0.38 2.22 10.31
C LEU A 12 0.23 2.65 11.63
N ARG A 13 0.97 1.77 12.29
CA ARG A 13 1.62 2.12 13.54
C ARG A 13 2.78 3.07 13.36
N GLY A 14 3.38 3.07 12.18
CA GLY A 14 4.60 3.83 11.96
C GLY A 14 5.79 3.17 12.65
N GLY A 15 6.92 3.83 12.63
CA GLY A 15 8.11 3.33 13.32
C GLY A 15 8.93 2.32 12.55
N ALA A 16 8.41 1.79 11.43
CA ALA A 16 9.13 0.82 10.61
C ALA A 16 9.17 1.24 9.14
N ASP A 17 9.04 2.54 8.88
CA ASP A 17 8.89 3.03 7.52
C ASP A 17 10.11 2.70 6.63
N ALA A 18 11.28 2.55 7.22
CA ALA A 18 12.48 2.19 6.47
C ALA A 18 12.57 0.70 6.16
N ASN A 19 11.67 -0.12 6.70
CA ASN A 19 11.75 -1.57 6.58
C ASN A 19 10.52 -2.20 5.95
N ILE A 20 9.79 -1.46 5.16
CA ILE A 20 8.60 -1.98 4.48
C ILE A 20 9.02 -2.59 3.15
N PRO A 21 8.85 -3.92 2.96
CA PRO A 21 9.24 -4.54 1.70
C PRO A 21 8.37 -4.05 0.55
N PHE A 22 9.02 -3.77 -0.58
CA PHE A 22 8.31 -3.21 -1.73
C PHE A 22 7.27 -4.19 -2.28
N SER A 23 7.63 -5.46 -2.40
CA SER A 23 6.70 -6.46 -2.92
C SER A 23 5.45 -6.58 -2.03
N GLY A 24 5.65 -6.51 -0.72
CA GLY A 24 4.53 -6.54 0.21
C GLY A 24 3.63 -5.33 0.06
N MET A 25 4.23 -4.16 -0.16
CA MET A 25 3.45 -2.95 -0.38
C MET A 25 2.61 -3.06 -1.65
N VAL A 26 3.19 -3.59 -2.72
CA VAL A 26 2.45 -3.77 -3.98
C VAL A 26 1.25 -4.68 -3.75
N GLN A 27 1.46 -5.80 -3.08
CA GLN A 27 0.37 -6.73 -2.81
C GLN A 27 -0.71 -6.09 -1.94
N LEU A 28 -0.30 -5.33 -0.93
CA LEU A 28 -1.26 -4.65 -0.08
C LEU A 28 -2.12 -3.66 -0.86
N LEU A 29 -1.49 -2.83 -1.68
CA LEU A 29 -2.22 -1.84 -2.45
C LEU A 29 -3.20 -2.48 -3.41
N LYS A 30 -2.79 -3.58 -4.06
CA LYS A 30 -3.71 -4.30 -4.93
C LYS A 30 -4.87 -4.91 -4.15
N ARG A 31 -4.60 -5.40 -2.94
CA ARG A 31 -5.66 -5.93 -2.10
C ARG A 31 -6.65 -4.84 -1.68
N LEU A 32 -6.17 -3.61 -1.53
CA LEU A 32 -7.03 -2.48 -1.21
C LEU A 32 -7.82 -1.99 -2.43
N GLY A 33 -7.57 -2.55 -3.60
CA GLY A 33 -8.30 -2.21 -4.81
C GLY A 33 -7.56 -1.31 -5.78
N PHE A 34 -6.33 -0.93 -5.45
CA PHE A 34 -5.56 -0.05 -6.34
C PHE A 34 -5.19 -0.77 -7.63
N GLN A 35 -5.22 -0.03 -8.72
CA GLN A 35 -4.67 -0.49 -9.98
C GLN A 35 -3.23 -0.04 -10.08
N GLU A 36 -2.42 -0.81 -10.78
CA GLU A 36 -1.00 -0.53 -10.91
C GLU A 36 -0.63 -0.34 -12.37
N ARG A 37 0.16 0.69 -12.62
CA ARG A 37 0.79 0.90 -13.92
C ARG A 37 2.28 1.04 -13.69
N VAL A 38 3.07 0.26 -14.42
CA VAL A 38 4.52 0.28 -14.26
C VAL A 38 5.14 1.00 -15.44
N LYS A 39 6.04 1.93 -15.14
CA LYS A 39 6.76 2.67 -16.14
C LYS A 39 8.21 2.80 -15.68
N GLY A 40 9.10 2.03 -16.30
CA GLY A 40 10.47 1.94 -15.83
C GLY A 40 10.51 1.36 -14.43
N SER A 41 11.14 2.05 -13.50
CA SER A 41 11.18 1.62 -12.10
C SER A 41 10.06 2.23 -11.27
N HIS A 42 9.18 3.00 -11.91
CA HIS A 42 8.07 3.65 -11.20
C HIS A 42 6.82 2.77 -11.25
N HIS A 43 6.24 2.53 -10.10
CA HIS A 43 4.99 1.80 -9.96
C HIS A 43 3.94 2.80 -9.53
N ILE A 44 2.99 3.06 -10.42
CA ILE A 44 1.98 4.09 -10.21
C ILE A 44 0.68 3.41 -9.82
N PHE A 45 0.17 3.76 -8.64
CA PHE A 45 -1.05 3.16 -8.12
C PHE A 45 -2.15 4.20 -8.04
N PHE A 46 -3.35 3.81 -8.46
CA PHE A 46 -4.51 4.70 -8.44
C PHE A 46 -5.77 3.92 -8.11
N LEU A 47 -6.72 4.61 -7.54
CA LEU A 47 -7.97 4.00 -7.08
C LEU A 47 -9.10 5.00 -7.27
N ASP A 48 -10.22 4.55 -7.82
CA ASP A 48 -11.40 5.39 -7.96
C ASP A 48 -11.85 5.87 -6.59
N GLY A 49 -12.11 7.15 -6.47
CA GLY A 49 -12.52 7.74 -5.21
C GLY A 49 -11.36 8.26 -4.38
N VAL A 50 -10.13 8.00 -4.80
CA VAL A 50 -8.93 8.51 -4.14
C VAL A 50 -8.25 9.48 -5.08
N ALA A 51 -8.15 10.74 -4.64
CA ALA A 51 -7.58 11.78 -5.50
C ALA A 51 -6.08 11.62 -5.71
N GLU A 52 -5.39 11.09 -4.72
CA GLU A 52 -3.95 10.95 -4.79
C GLU A 52 -3.55 9.80 -5.69
N ILE A 53 -2.48 9.99 -6.44
CA ILE A 53 -1.84 8.94 -7.22
C ILE A 53 -0.53 8.61 -6.52
N LEU A 54 -0.35 7.34 -6.19
CA LEU A 54 0.84 6.91 -5.46
C LEU A 54 1.89 6.47 -6.45
N ASN A 55 3.01 7.16 -6.47
CA ASN A 55 4.13 6.83 -7.37
C ASN A 55 5.23 6.24 -6.50
N LEU A 56 5.39 4.93 -6.56
CA LEU A 56 6.33 4.22 -5.70
C LEU A 56 7.49 3.68 -6.52
N GLN A 57 8.67 3.71 -5.92
CA GLN A 57 9.89 3.24 -6.56
C GLN A 57 10.67 2.44 -5.54
N PRO A 58 11.05 1.19 -5.85
CA PRO A 58 11.81 0.41 -4.88
C PRO A 58 13.23 0.94 -4.71
N GLN A 59 13.74 0.77 -3.51
CA GLN A 59 15.12 1.09 -3.19
C GLN A 59 15.66 -0.08 -2.37
N SER A 60 16.53 -0.87 -2.96
CA SER A 60 17.08 -2.07 -2.32
C SER A 60 15.98 -3.01 -1.84
N GLY A 61 14.93 -3.16 -2.64
CA GLY A 61 13.84 -4.06 -2.34
C GLY A 61 12.82 -3.52 -1.34
N LYS A 62 12.98 -2.29 -0.90
CA LYS A 62 12.10 -1.69 0.10
C LYS A 62 11.47 -0.41 -0.42
N CYS A 63 10.39 0.00 0.23
CA CYS A 63 9.78 1.30 -0.03
C CYS A 63 10.63 2.40 0.60
N LYS A 64 10.65 3.56 -0.04
CA LYS A 64 11.27 4.72 0.58
C LYS A 64 10.39 5.22 1.72
N PRO A 65 10.97 5.64 2.84
CA PRO A 65 10.16 6.02 4.00
C PRO A 65 9.09 7.07 3.70
N TYR A 66 9.40 8.07 2.88
CA TYR A 66 8.41 9.11 2.60
C TYR A 66 7.24 8.54 1.79
N GLN A 67 7.48 7.49 1.00
CA GLN A 67 6.41 6.84 0.26
C GLN A 67 5.50 6.05 1.20
N VAL A 68 6.09 5.39 2.19
CA VAL A 68 5.30 4.68 3.20
C VAL A 68 4.40 5.65 3.93
N LYS A 69 4.92 6.82 4.26
CA LYS A 69 4.16 7.85 4.95
C LYS A 69 2.98 8.33 4.08
N GLN A 70 3.23 8.50 2.79
CA GLN A 70 2.19 8.91 1.85
C GLN A 70 1.08 7.85 1.77
N VAL A 71 1.47 6.59 1.65
CA VAL A 71 0.50 5.49 1.61
C VAL A 71 -0.33 5.45 2.89
N ARG A 72 0.33 5.58 4.05
CA ARG A 72 -0.37 5.60 5.33
C ARG A 72 -1.42 6.69 5.38
N ASN A 73 -1.05 7.89 4.94
CA ASN A 73 -1.99 9.00 4.96
C ASN A 73 -3.20 8.76 4.06
N VAL A 74 -2.96 8.18 2.90
CA VAL A 74 -4.07 7.85 1.98
C VAL A 74 -4.98 6.80 2.60
N ILE A 75 -4.40 5.75 3.19
CA ILE A 75 -5.19 4.70 3.82
C ILE A 75 -6.06 5.27 4.93
N ILE A 76 -5.49 6.15 5.74
CA ILE A 76 -6.22 6.74 6.86
C ILE A 76 -7.30 7.69 6.35
N ASN A 77 -6.93 8.59 5.44
CA ASN A 77 -7.85 9.62 4.98
C ASN A 77 -9.06 9.07 4.25
N TYR A 78 -8.88 7.97 3.53
CA TYR A 78 -9.98 7.37 2.77
C TYR A 78 -10.52 6.10 3.43
N ARG A 79 -10.08 5.81 4.65
CA ARG A 79 -10.58 4.69 5.45
C ARG A 79 -10.49 3.37 4.69
N LEU A 80 -9.34 3.12 4.10
CA LEU A 80 -9.16 1.94 3.26
C LEU A 80 -8.78 0.69 4.04
N ALA A 81 -8.43 0.83 5.33
CA ALA A 81 -7.93 -0.30 6.10
C ALA A 81 -8.91 -1.48 6.14
N GLY A 82 -10.20 -1.20 6.17
CA GLY A 82 -11.20 -2.26 6.21
C GLY A 82 -11.23 -3.14 4.98
N LYS A 83 -10.73 -2.64 3.86
CA LYS A 83 -10.72 -3.42 2.63
C LYS A 83 -9.74 -4.58 2.69
N ALA A 84 -8.64 -4.41 3.43
CA ALA A 84 -7.65 -5.47 3.57
C ALA A 84 -8.18 -6.65 4.36
N ASP A 85 -9.18 -6.42 5.21
CA ASP A 85 -9.81 -7.44 6.03
C ASP A 85 -11.04 -8.05 5.38
N ALA A 86 -11.48 -7.51 4.26
CA ALA A 86 -12.67 -8.01 3.59
C ALA A 86 -12.43 -9.43 3.11
N PRO A 87 -13.45 -10.30 3.22
CA PRO A 87 -13.29 -11.66 2.70
C PRO A 87 -13.08 -11.64 1.20
N ASP A 88 -12.24 -12.52 0.75
CA ASP A 88 -11.97 -12.60 -0.67
C ASP A 88 -13.10 -13.22 -1.44
N THR A 89 -13.89 -13.93 -0.76
CA THR A 89 -14.96 -14.60 -1.42
C THR A 89 -16.00 -13.63 -1.84
N LYS A 90 -16.20 -13.44 -1.86
CA LYS A 90 -17.09 -12.96 -1.87
C LYS A 90 -17.75 -13.42 -2.17
N SER A 91 -17.70 -13.83 -1.81
CA SER A 91 -17.97 -14.48 -1.90
C SER A 91 -18.32 -14.87 -1.86
#